data_8ea6617430975aa47f6a886a382137b9
#
_entry.id   8ea6617430975aa47f6a886a382137b9
#
_cell.length_a   1.000
_cell.length_b   1.000
_cell.length_c   1.000
_cell.angle_alpha   90.00
_cell.angle_beta   90.00
_cell.angle_gamma   90.00
#
_symmetry.space_group_name_H-M   'P 1'
#
loop_
_entity.id
_entity.type
_entity.pdbx_description
1 polymer ?
#
loop_
_entity_poly.entity_id
_entity_poly.type
_entity_poly.pdbx_seq_one_letter_code
_entity_poly.pdbx_strand_id
1 'polypeptide(L)'
;MPPIQSFLETLYQEYRDLTAGQVASYIPELAKADARKFAISVVTLDGRMFQVGDFQQEFTIQSISKVFVYGMAMEDWGRDRLLEKVGVEPTGDPFNSHIRLDETSHRPDNPMINAGAIATTSLIKGDTPTERLNRMLAMFQRYVGRDVYVDISTFLSEKATGHRNRAMAHLMLNFGMINGDIEEALDLYFQQCALLVTCQDLATMAAALANQGKHPITGQRVLQPEYVRDVLSVMYTCGMYNFAGEWAFRVGIPAKSGVSGGLIAVVPNQAGIAVFSPPLDEHGNSVRGLKVFEALSQEYGFHMFDLSMGHCRFHQGLTADLVEPTGRPLPNTPTPS
;
A
#
# COMPACT_ATOMS: atom_id res chain seq x y z
N MET A 1 7.86 23.39 14.70
CA MET A 1 7.27 22.49 13.72
C MET A 1 5.82 22.81 13.54
N PRO A 2 5.33 22.80 12.30
CA PRO A 2 3.91 23.00 12.09
C PRO A 2 3.11 21.83 12.68
N PRO A 3 1.88 22.07 13.18
CA PRO A 3 0.93 21.02 13.47
C PRO A 3 0.66 20.17 12.21
N ILE A 4 0.45 18.87 12.39
CA ILE A 4 0.32 17.94 11.25
C ILE A 4 -0.85 18.35 10.34
N GLN A 5 -2.02 18.63 10.91
CA GLN A 5 -3.20 19.01 10.14
C GLN A 5 -2.92 20.25 9.26
N SER A 6 -2.36 21.31 9.85
CA SER A 6 -2.03 22.55 9.11
C SER A 6 -0.99 22.31 8.01
N PHE A 7 -0.04 21.40 8.23
CA PHE A 7 0.95 21.07 7.21
C PHE A 7 0.33 20.28 6.05
N LEU A 8 -0.57 19.31 6.33
CA LEU A 8 -1.31 18.61 5.28
C LEU A 8 -2.16 19.56 4.45
N GLU A 9 -2.82 20.54 5.09
CA GLU A 9 -3.59 21.59 4.39
C GLU A 9 -2.69 22.44 3.50
N THR A 10 -1.50 22.80 3.97
CA THR A 10 -0.50 23.53 3.17
C THR A 10 -0.08 22.71 1.95
N LEU A 11 0.29 21.44 2.10
CA LEU A 11 0.68 20.55 1.00
C LEU A 11 -0.48 20.34 0.00
N TYR A 12 -1.71 20.21 0.52
CA TYR A 12 -2.88 20.09 -0.34
C TYR A 12 -3.06 21.33 -1.21
N GLN A 13 -2.98 22.53 -0.64
CA GLN A 13 -3.11 23.79 -1.40
C GLN A 13 -1.97 23.97 -2.40
N GLU A 14 -0.74 23.56 -2.05
CA GLU A 14 0.44 23.68 -2.91
C GLU A 14 0.33 22.76 -4.13
N TYR A 15 -0.16 21.53 -3.97
CA TYR A 15 -0.10 20.52 -5.02
C TYR A 15 -1.43 20.23 -5.73
N ARG A 16 -2.59 20.70 -5.22
CA ARG A 16 -3.90 20.39 -5.81
C ARG A 16 -4.03 20.77 -7.28
N ASP A 17 -3.39 21.87 -7.68
CA ASP A 17 -3.45 22.40 -9.05
C ASP A 17 -2.31 21.87 -9.96
N LEU A 18 -1.48 20.95 -9.46
CA LEU A 18 -0.44 20.31 -10.25
C LEU A 18 -1.07 19.33 -11.26
N THR A 19 -0.87 19.61 -12.56
CA THR A 19 -1.45 18.85 -13.67
C THR A 19 -0.48 17.86 -14.32
N ALA A 20 0.75 17.74 -13.80
CA ALA A 20 1.73 16.79 -14.31
C ALA A 20 1.28 15.34 -14.10
N GLY A 21 1.70 14.46 -15.02
CA GLY A 21 1.34 13.04 -15.01
C GLY A 21 0.10 12.73 -15.83
N GLN A 22 -0.24 11.45 -15.92
CA GLN A 22 -1.38 10.95 -16.68
C GLN A 22 -2.13 9.89 -15.88
N VAL A 23 -3.45 9.85 -16.00
CA VAL A 23 -4.29 8.78 -15.45
C VAL A 23 -3.94 7.47 -16.17
N ALA A 24 -3.90 6.35 -15.43
CA ALA A 24 -3.68 5.03 -16.00
C ALA A 24 -4.73 4.70 -17.06
N SER A 25 -4.31 4.29 -18.25
CA SER A 25 -5.21 4.06 -19.41
C SER A 25 -5.17 2.62 -19.95
N TYR A 26 -4.28 1.77 -19.45
CA TYR A 26 -4.15 0.39 -19.93
C TYR A 26 -5.29 -0.54 -19.45
N ILE A 27 -6.04 -0.14 -18.43
CA ILE A 27 -7.31 -0.73 -18.03
C ILE A 27 -8.40 0.31 -18.29
N PRO A 28 -9.40 0.04 -19.14
CA PRO A 28 -10.42 1.01 -19.53
C PRO A 28 -11.15 1.68 -18.36
N GLU A 29 -11.41 0.93 -17.27
CA GLU A 29 -12.08 1.49 -16.09
C GLU A 29 -11.19 2.50 -15.33
N LEU A 30 -9.89 2.29 -15.26
CA LEU A 30 -8.98 3.25 -14.62
C LEU A 30 -8.88 4.56 -15.40
N ALA A 31 -9.01 4.52 -16.73
CA ALA A 31 -8.99 5.70 -17.58
C ALA A 31 -10.12 6.70 -17.30
N LYS A 32 -11.18 6.27 -16.59
CA LYS A 32 -12.32 7.13 -16.20
C LYS A 32 -12.07 7.96 -14.94
N ALA A 33 -10.94 7.75 -14.26
CA ALA A 33 -10.65 8.46 -13.01
C ALA A 33 -10.52 9.97 -13.22
N ASP A 34 -11.10 10.77 -12.31
CA ASP A 34 -10.99 12.23 -12.34
C ASP A 34 -9.58 12.65 -11.88
N ALA A 35 -8.77 13.17 -12.81
CA ALA A 35 -7.41 13.62 -12.56
C ALA A 35 -7.29 14.75 -11.50
N ARG A 36 -8.40 15.43 -11.18
CA ARG A 36 -8.42 16.51 -10.17
C ARG A 36 -8.49 15.98 -8.75
N LYS A 37 -8.92 14.73 -8.55
CA LYS A 37 -9.03 14.12 -7.23
C LYS A 37 -7.69 14.09 -6.53
N PHE A 38 -7.70 14.53 -5.27
CA PHE A 38 -6.50 14.57 -4.44
C PHE A 38 -6.87 14.48 -2.97
N ALA A 39 -6.20 13.61 -2.25
CA ALA A 39 -6.37 13.42 -0.81
C ALA A 39 -5.06 13.04 -0.13
N ILE A 40 -4.92 13.46 1.11
CA ILE A 40 -3.85 13.05 2.01
C ILE A 40 -4.50 12.58 3.31
N SER A 41 -4.06 11.45 3.86
CA SER A 41 -4.55 10.92 5.13
C SER A 41 -3.37 10.37 5.95
N VAL A 42 -3.33 10.73 7.22
CA VAL A 42 -2.37 10.23 8.21
C VAL A 42 -3.16 9.63 9.37
N VAL A 43 -2.81 8.40 9.77
CA VAL A 43 -3.41 7.72 10.92
C VAL A 43 -2.30 7.33 11.89
N THR A 44 -2.42 7.76 13.14
CA THR A 44 -1.47 7.45 14.21
C THR A 44 -1.79 6.12 14.89
N LEU A 45 -0.86 5.62 15.72
CA LEU A 45 -1.04 4.34 16.42
C LEU A 45 -2.16 4.37 17.48
N ASP A 46 -2.50 5.55 17.98
CA ASP A 46 -3.63 5.79 18.90
C ASP A 46 -4.96 6.07 18.17
N GLY A 47 -4.97 5.95 16.84
CA GLY A 47 -6.17 6.07 16.01
C GLY A 47 -6.59 7.49 15.65
N ARG A 48 -5.78 8.53 15.96
CA ARG A 48 -6.06 9.89 15.48
C ARG A 48 -5.87 9.97 13.99
N MET A 49 -6.73 10.73 13.33
CA MET A 49 -6.76 10.92 11.89
C MET A 49 -6.56 12.39 11.52
N PHE A 50 -5.65 12.65 10.59
CA PHE A 50 -5.40 13.96 10.00
C PHE A 50 -5.61 13.83 8.50
N GLN A 51 -6.52 14.62 7.94
CA GLN A 51 -7.03 14.35 6.59
C GLN A 51 -7.32 15.65 5.85
N VAL A 52 -7.10 15.64 4.53
CA VAL A 52 -7.42 16.75 3.64
C VAL A 52 -7.80 16.27 2.25
N GLY A 53 -8.69 17.00 1.58
CA GLY A 53 -9.15 16.72 0.23
C GLY A 53 -10.19 15.60 0.13
N ASP A 54 -10.17 14.84 -0.95
CA ASP A 54 -11.14 13.81 -1.30
C ASP A 54 -10.90 12.47 -0.56
N PHE A 55 -10.60 12.48 0.74
CA PHE A 55 -10.13 11.31 1.49
C PHE A 55 -11.17 10.19 1.65
N GLN A 56 -12.45 10.48 1.44
CA GLN A 56 -13.55 9.50 1.44
C GLN A 56 -13.94 9.01 0.03
N GLN A 57 -13.31 9.55 -1.03
CA GLN A 57 -13.55 9.06 -2.38
C GLN A 57 -13.09 7.61 -2.50
N GLU A 58 -13.99 6.73 -2.93
CA GLU A 58 -13.64 5.34 -3.24
C GLU A 58 -12.88 5.24 -4.57
N PHE A 59 -11.89 4.35 -4.58
CA PHE A 59 -11.12 3.94 -5.76
C PHE A 59 -10.60 2.52 -5.57
N THR A 60 -10.16 1.87 -6.64
CA THR A 60 -9.67 0.50 -6.54
C THR A 60 -8.25 0.44 -5.98
N ILE A 61 -8.00 -0.49 -5.05
CA ILE A 61 -6.74 -0.61 -4.31
C ILE A 61 -5.54 -0.94 -5.19
N GLN A 62 -5.77 -1.66 -6.29
CA GLN A 62 -4.76 -2.08 -7.25
C GLN A 62 -3.54 -2.76 -6.58
N SER A 63 -2.33 -2.44 -7.02
CA SER A 63 -1.10 -3.08 -6.54
C SER A 63 -0.79 -2.86 -5.05
N ILE A 64 -1.48 -1.98 -4.36
CA ILE A 64 -1.32 -1.82 -2.90
C ILE A 64 -1.80 -3.09 -2.18
N SER A 65 -2.79 -3.79 -2.72
CA SER A 65 -3.33 -5.04 -2.18
C SER A 65 -2.27 -6.14 -1.98
N LYS A 66 -1.21 -6.14 -2.80
CA LYS A 66 -0.13 -7.14 -2.76
C LYS A 66 0.55 -7.23 -1.40
N VAL A 67 0.73 -6.11 -0.72
CA VAL A 67 1.32 -6.01 0.62
C VAL A 67 0.57 -6.89 1.62
N PHE A 68 -0.74 -6.77 1.63
CA PHE A 68 -1.61 -7.41 2.62
C PHE A 68 -1.82 -8.88 2.33
N VAL A 69 -1.98 -9.25 1.06
CA VAL A 69 -2.08 -10.66 0.64
C VAL A 69 -0.76 -11.39 0.85
N TYR A 70 0.38 -10.74 0.70
CA TYR A 70 1.68 -11.32 1.05
C TYR A 70 1.78 -11.61 2.55
N GLY A 71 1.35 -10.67 3.40
CA GLY A 71 1.25 -10.91 4.85
C GLY A 71 0.32 -12.08 5.20
N MET A 72 -0.85 -12.17 4.56
CA MET A 72 -1.78 -13.29 4.73
C MET A 72 -1.17 -14.64 4.31
N ALA A 73 -0.44 -14.68 3.21
CA ALA A 73 0.23 -15.89 2.77
C ALA A 73 1.34 -16.32 3.73
N MET A 74 2.06 -15.37 4.36
CA MET A 74 3.02 -15.67 5.42
C MET A 74 2.35 -16.29 6.66
N GLU A 75 1.19 -15.78 7.09
CA GLU A 75 0.43 -16.38 8.19
C GLU A 75 -0.05 -17.80 7.86
N ASP A 76 -0.46 -18.04 6.63
CA ASP A 76 -0.98 -19.32 6.19
C ASP A 76 0.09 -20.41 6.04
N TRP A 77 1.28 -20.05 5.58
CA TRP A 77 2.29 -21.01 5.12
C TRP A 77 3.64 -20.92 5.83
N GLY A 78 3.90 -19.82 6.51
CA GLY A 78 5.21 -19.50 7.06
C GLY A 78 6.20 -18.99 6.03
N ARG A 79 7.27 -18.38 6.52
CA ARG A 79 8.31 -17.71 5.70
C ARG A 79 8.98 -18.66 4.72
N ASP A 80 9.47 -19.80 5.21
CA ASP A 80 10.32 -20.70 4.43
C ASP A 80 9.57 -21.26 3.21
N ARG A 81 8.32 -21.72 3.41
CA ARG A 81 7.50 -22.24 2.32
C ARG A 81 7.11 -21.17 1.31
N LEU A 82 6.90 -19.94 1.77
CA LEU A 82 6.58 -18.85 0.85
C LEU A 82 7.81 -18.49 -0.01
N LEU A 83 9.01 -18.50 0.57
CA LEU A 83 10.26 -18.26 -0.14
C LEU A 83 10.60 -19.31 -1.21
N GLU A 84 10.07 -20.53 -1.09
CA GLU A 84 10.17 -21.54 -2.16
C GLU A 84 9.39 -21.13 -3.42
N LYS A 85 8.35 -20.29 -3.29
CA LYS A 85 7.44 -19.90 -4.36
C LYS A 85 7.67 -18.48 -4.88
N VAL A 86 8.09 -17.55 -4.01
CA VAL A 86 8.29 -16.13 -4.33
C VAL A 86 9.54 -15.64 -3.60
N GLY A 87 10.44 -14.99 -4.34
CA GLY A 87 11.63 -14.35 -3.78
C GLY A 87 11.33 -13.04 -3.05
N VAL A 88 12.40 -12.30 -2.72
CA VAL A 88 12.34 -10.99 -2.05
C VAL A 88 13.26 -9.96 -2.69
N GLU A 89 13.83 -10.28 -3.86
CA GLU A 89 14.84 -9.45 -4.51
C GLU A 89 14.22 -8.33 -5.36
N PRO A 90 14.74 -7.11 -5.30
CA PRO A 90 14.32 -6.04 -6.18
C PRO A 90 14.75 -6.32 -7.63
N THR A 91 13.88 -6.08 -8.60
CA THR A 91 14.17 -6.32 -10.02
C THR A 91 14.82 -5.13 -10.71
N GLY A 92 14.56 -3.91 -10.24
CA GLY A 92 14.90 -2.67 -10.95
C GLY A 92 14.11 -2.47 -12.26
N ASP A 93 13.13 -3.33 -12.55
CA ASP A 93 12.34 -3.30 -13.77
C ASP A 93 11.12 -2.36 -13.65
N PRO A 94 10.68 -1.74 -14.75
CA PRO A 94 9.43 -0.98 -14.80
C PRO A 94 8.23 -1.86 -14.41
N PHE A 95 7.16 -1.25 -13.88
CA PHE A 95 5.93 -1.95 -13.48
C PHE A 95 5.27 -2.76 -14.60
N ASN A 96 5.54 -2.38 -15.86
CA ASN A 96 5.03 -3.00 -17.09
C ASN A 96 6.11 -3.81 -17.84
N SER A 97 7.21 -4.20 -17.19
CA SER A 97 8.32 -4.94 -17.80
C SER A 97 7.87 -6.31 -18.35
N HIS A 98 8.75 -6.90 -19.14
CA HIS A 98 8.53 -8.22 -19.70
C HIS A 98 8.48 -9.30 -18.59
N ILE A 99 7.88 -10.46 -18.93
CA ILE A 99 7.80 -11.60 -18.03
C ILE A 99 9.22 -12.04 -17.68
N ARG A 100 9.59 -11.91 -16.41
CA ARG A 100 10.86 -12.38 -15.89
C ARG A 100 10.63 -13.26 -14.67
N LEU A 101 11.26 -14.41 -14.67
CA LEU A 101 11.39 -15.29 -13.52
C LEU A 101 12.88 -15.50 -13.29
N ASP A 102 13.26 -15.80 -12.07
CA ASP A 102 14.65 -16.14 -11.75
C ASP A 102 15.15 -17.30 -12.62
N GLU A 103 16.32 -17.15 -13.24
CA GLU A 103 16.85 -18.09 -14.23
C GLU A 103 17.16 -19.47 -13.63
N THR A 104 17.43 -19.55 -12.33
CA THR A 104 17.82 -20.79 -11.65
C THR A 104 16.64 -21.44 -10.96
N SER A 105 15.89 -20.69 -10.16
CA SER A 105 14.78 -21.21 -9.37
C SER A 105 13.44 -21.13 -10.08
N HIS A 106 13.33 -20.35 -11.16
CA HIS A 106 12.11 -20.05 -11.91
C HIS A 106 10.99 -19.40 -11.09
N ARG A 107 11.30 -18.92 -9.90
CA ARG A 107 10.34 -18.20 -9.03
C ARG A 107 10.30 -16.71 -9.39
N PRO A 108 9.18 -16.04 -9.16
CA PRO A 108 9.12 -14.59 -9.23
C PRO A 108 10.07 -13.94 -8.23
N ASP A 109 10.76 -12.86 -8.62
CA ASP A 109 11.77 -12.19 -7.80
C ASP A 109 11.22 -11.66 -6.46
N ASN A 110 10.01 -11.09 -6.44
CA ASN A 110 9.39 -10.59 -5.22
C ASN A 110 7.84 -10.52 -5.33
N PRO A 111 7.12 -10.41 -4.20
CA PRO A 111 5.64 -10.38 -4.19
C PRO A 111 5.03 -9.05 -4.64
N MET A 112 5.82 -8.00 -4.88
CA MET A 112 5.32 -6.67 -5.27
C MET A 112 5.20 -6.49 -6.78
N ILE A 113 5.82 -7.37 -7.59
CA ILE A 113 5.58 -7.49 -9.04
C ILE A 113 4.39 -8.41 -9.32
N ASN A 114 3.81 -8.31 -10.53
CA ASN A 114 2.60 -9.06 -10.86
C ASN A 114 2.79 -10.59 -10.78
N ALA A 115 3.90 -11.12 -11.29
CA ALA A 115 4.18 -12.56 -11.21
C ALA A 115 4.19 -13.05 -9.74
N GLY A 116 4.92 -12.37 -8.87
CA GLY A 116 4.98 -12.73 -7.45
C GLY A 116 3.65 -12.56 -6.73
N ALA A 117 2.87 -11.53 -7.08
CA ALA A 117 1.56 -11.32 -6.51
C ALA A 117 0.56 -12.42 -6.93
N ILE A 118 0.56 -12.83 -8.20
CA ILE A 118 -0.28 -13.93 -8.70
C ILE A 118 0.11 -15.25 -8.00
N ALA A 119 1.41 -15.53 -7.88
CA ALA A 119 1.89 -16.71 -7.16
C ALA A 119 1.47 -16.66 -5.67
N THR A 120 1.58 -15.50 -5.01
CA THR A 120 1.15 -15.31 -3.63
C THR A 120 -0.37 -15.49 -3.48
N THR A 121 -1.17 -14.90 -4.37
CA THR A 121 -2.63 -15.00 -4.37
C THR A 121 -3.10 -16.46 -4.56
N SER A 122 -2.40 -17.24 -5.40
CA SER A 122 -2.71 -18.65 -5.62
C SER A 122 -2.53 -19.52 -4.37
N LEU A 123 -1.77 -19.03 -3.37
CA LEU A 123 -1.54 -19.69 -2.09
C LEU A 123 -2.62 -19.42 -1.04
N ILE A 124 -3.59 -18.54 -1.30
CA ILE A 124 -4.69 -18.29 -0.37
C ILE A 124 -5.47 -19.59 -0.14
N LYS A 125 -5.55 -20.02 1.13
CA LYS A 125 -6.23 -21.25 1.52
C LYS A 125 -7.73 -21.16 1.30
N GLY A 126 -8.35 -22.28 0.89
CA GLY A 126 -9.78 -22.48 0.64
C GLY A 126 -9.97 -23.58 -0.39
N ASP A 127 -10.99 -24.40 -0.18
CA ASP A 127 -11.29 -25.54 -1.06
C ASP A 127 -12.04 -25.12 -2.32
N THR A 128 -12.68 -23.94 -2.28
CA THR A 128 -13.44 -23.37 -3.41
C THR A 128 -13.00 -21.92 -3.70
N PRO A 129 -13.20 -21.41 -4.94
CA PRO A 129 -12.96 -20.01 -5.27
C PRO A 129 -13.70 -19.03 -4.33
N THR A 130 -14.93 -19.37 -3.95
CA THR A 130 -15.75 -18.56 -3.04
C THR A 130 -15.14 -18.49 -1.64
N GLU A 131 -14.63 -19.58 -1.09
CA GLU A 131 -13.95 -19.58 0.21
C GLU A 131 -12.67 -18.75 0.19
N ARG A 132 -11.86 -18.87 -0.86
CA ARG A 132 -10.65 -18.06 -1.05
C ARG A 132 -10.96 -16.57 -1.11
N LEU A 133 -11.98 -16.18 -1.89
CA LEU A 133 -12.45 -14.80 -1.97
C LEU A 133 -12.94 -14.31 -0.62
N ASN A 134 -13.80 -15.07 0.07
CA ASN A 134 -14.32 -14.67 1.38
C ASN A 134 -13.21 -14.50 2.43
N ARG A 135 -12.21 -15.37 2.42
CA ARG A 135 -11.03 -15.22 3.31
C ARG A 135 -10.25 -13.95 3.01
N MET A 136 -10.03 -13.65 1.73
CA MET A 136 -9.35 -12.43 1.31
C MET A 136 -10.15 -11.19 1.74
N LEU A 137 -11.45 -11.16 1.48
CA LEU A 137 -12.34 -10.07 1.90
C LEU A 137 -12.32 -9.89 3.43
N ALA A 138 -12.44 -10.97 4.18
CA ALA A 138 -12.38 -10.93 5.65
C ALA A 138 -11.04 -10.40 6.17
N MET A 139 -9.94 -10.69 5.50
CA MET A 139 -8.63 -10.11 5.85
C MET A 139 -8.64 -8.59 5.61
N PHE A 140 -9.10 -8.12 4.44
CA PHE A 140 -9.17 -6.68 4.15
C PHE A 140 -10.13 -5.94 5.08
N GLN A 141 -11.30 -6.53 5.41
CA GLN A 141 -12.24 -5.97 6.40
C GLN A 141 -11.58 -5.73 7.77
N ARG A 142 -10.73 -6.66 8.22
CA ARG A 142 -9.98 -6.48 9.48
C ARG A 142 -8.98 -5.34 9.41
N TYR A 143 -8.32 -5.14 8.26
CA TYR A 143 -7.36 -4.05 8.06
C TYR A 143 -8.02 -2.67 7.92
N VAL A 144 -9.16 -2.62 7.26
CA VAL A 144 -9.92 -1.37 7.01
C VAL A 144 -10.79 -1.00 8.21
N GLY A 145 -11.32 -1.99 8.92
CA GLY A 145 -12.27 -1.81 10.03
C GLY A 145 -13.72 -1.61 9.57
N ARG A 146 -14.02 -1.83 8.29
CA ARG A 146 -15.36 -1.79 7.69
C ARG A 146 -15.51 -2.84 6.58
N ASP A 147 -16.71 -3.02 6.08
CA ASP A 147 -16.95 -3.86 4.92
C ASP A 147 -16.22 -3.30 3.67
N VAL A 148 -15.67 -4.21 2.87
CA VAL A 148 -15.01 -3.91 1.61
C VAL A 148 -15.69 -4.69 0.49
N TYR A 149 -15.70 -4.11 -0.71
CA TYR A 149 -16.40 -4.65 -1.87
C TYR A 149 -15.48 -4.68 -3.09
N VAL A 150 -15.72 -5.63 -3.99
CA VAL A 150 -15.07 -5.70 -5.30
C VAL A 150 -15.84 -4.83 -6.27
N ASP A 151 -15.16 -3.90 -6.94
CA ASP A 151 -15.74 -3.20 -8.10
C ASP A 151 -15.80 -4.16 -9.30
N ILE A 152 -16.99 -4.60 -9.62
CA ILE A 152 -17.25 -5.58 -10.69
C ILE A 152 -16.80 -5.03 -12.04
N SER A 153 -16.97 -3.75 -12.30
CA SER A 153 -16.59 -3.12 -13.57
C SER A 153 -15.07 -3.18 -13.77
N THR A 154 -14.29 -2.83 -12.75
CA THR A 154 -12.81 -2.93 -12.79
C THR A 154 -12.37 -4.39 -12.86
N PHE A 155 -12.98 -5.30 -12.09
CA PHE A 155 -12.67 -6.73 -12.16
C PHE A 155 -12.85 -7.29 -13.58
N LEU A 156 -14.00 -7.01 -14.21
CA LEU A 156 -14.26 -7.47 -15.59
C LEU A 156 -13.32 -6.84 -16.60
N SER A 157 -12.96 -5.57 -16.41
CA SER A 157 -12.01 -4.86 -17.27
C SER A 157 -10.60 -5.46 -17.15
N GLU A 158 -10.12 -5.74 -15.92
CA GLU A 158 -8.85 -6.44 -15.64
C GLU A 158 -8.84 -7.84 -16.28
N LYS A 159 -9.92 -8.60 -16.10
CA LYS A 159 -10.07 -9.93 -16.67
C LYS A 159 -10.03 -9.91 -18.20
N ALA A 160 -10.69 -8.95 -18.83
CA ALA A 160 -10.70 -8.81 -20.28
C ALA A 160 -9.34 -8.42 -20.88
N THR A 161 -8.56 -7.59 -20.17
CA THR A 161 -7.29 -7.04 -20.68
C THR A 161 -6.03 -7.75 -20.11
N GLY A 162 -6.19 -8.71 -19.19
CA GLY A 162 -5.15 -9.35 -18.42
C GLY A 162 -4.26 -10.36 -19.18
N HIS A 163 -3.98 -10.15 -20.47
CA HIS A 163 -3.23 -11.12 -21.31
C HIS A 163 -1.80 -11.37 -20.78
N ARG A 164 -1.11 -10.33 -20.30
CA ARG A 164 0.24 -10.49 -19.71
C ARG A 164 0.20 -11.33 -18.43
N ASN A 165 -0.80 -11.09 -17.58
CA ASN A 165 -0.97 -11.85 -16.33
C ASN A 165 -1.25 -13.33 -16.64
N ARG A 166 -2.03 -13.64 -17.67
CA ARG A 166 -2.25 -15.02 -18.15
C ARG A 166 -0.95 -15.66 -18.64
N ALA A 167 -0.17 -14.96 -19.47
CA ALA A 167 1.10 -15.48 -19.95
C ALA A 167 2.07 -15.79 -18.80
N MET A 168 2.17 -14.90 -17.80
CA MET A 168 2.97 -15.13 -16.59
C MET A 168 2.47 -16.33 -15.78
N ALA A 169 1.16 -16.44 -15.59
CA ALA A 169 0.56 -17.53 -14.81
C ALA A 169 0.81 -18.90 -15.50
N HIS A 170 0.67 -18.97 -16.82
CA HIS A 170 1.01 -20.19 -17.58
C HIS A 170 2.48 -20.56 -17.49
N LEU A 171 3.38 -19.57 -17.54
CA LEU A 171 4.80 -19.80 -17.36
C LEU A 171 5.12 -20.33 -15.96
N MET A 172 4.54 -19.73 -14.93
CA MET A 172 4.70 -20.17 -13.54
C MET A 172 4.09 -21.55 -13.27
N LEU A 173 3.00 -21.92 -13.94
CA LEU A 173 2.43 -23.27 -13.89
C LEU A 173 3.43 -24.28 -14.48
N ASN A 174 4.02 -23.97 -15.63
CA ASN A 174 5.01 -24.86 -16.29
C ASN A 174 6.20 -25.17 -15.38
N PHE A 175 6.61 -24.21 -14.54
CA PHE A 175 7.71 -24.40 -13.61
C PHE A 175 7.26 -24.85 -12.19
N GLY A 176 5.98 -25.13 -11.99
CA GLY A 176 5.46 -25.59 -10.68
C GLY A 176 5.44 -24.53 -9.58
N MET A 177 5.56 -23.24 -9.95
CA MET A 177 5.43 -22.13 -8.98
C MET A 177 3.99 -21.91 -8.57
N ILE A 178 3.05 -22.12 -9.48
CA ILE A 178 1.61 -22.15 -9.24
C ILE A 178 1.09 -23.57 -9.49
N ASN A 179 0.07 -23.98 -8.77
CA ASN A 179 -0.62 -25.23 -8.98
C ASN A 179 -2.13 -25.00 -9.13
N GLY A 180 -2.83 -25.92 -9.78
CA GLY A 180 -4.29 -25.87 -9.96
C GLY A 180 -4.74 -25.06 -11.15
N ASP A 181 -5.97 -24.54 -11.09
CA ASP A 181 -6.58 -23.77 -12.18
C ASP A 181 -6.04 -22.33 -12.21
N ILE A 182 -5.45 -21.97 -13.34
CA ILE A 182 -4.88 -20.64 -13.56
C ILE A 182 -5.96 -19.56 -13.61
N GLU A 183 -7.09 -19.83 -14.26
CA GLU A 183 -8.16 -18.83 -14.38
C GLU A 183 -8.78 -18.53 -13.02
N GLU A 184 -8.93 -19.53 -12.13
CA GLU A 184 -9.36 -19.29 -10.75
C GLU A 184 -8.37 -18.43 -9.98
N ALA A 185 -7.07 -18.70 -10.11
CA ALA A 185 -6.02 -17.92 -9.44
C ALA A 185 -5.99 -16.47 -9.96
N LEU A 186 -6.16 -16.28 -11.27
CA LEU A 186 -6.20 -14.96 -11.89
C LEU A 186 -7.48 -14.20 -11.55
N ASP A 187 -8.62 -14.87 -11.51
CA ASP A 187 -9.89 -14.24 -11.11
C ASP A 187 -9.78 -13.69 -9.67
N LEU A 188 -9.22 -14.46 -8.76
CA LEU A 188 -8.98 -14.01 -7.38
C LEU A 188 -8.00 -12.83 -7.34
N TYR A 189 -6.94 -12.86 -8.15
CA TYR A 189 -5.98 -11.77 -8.25
C TYR A 189 -6.60 -10.48 -8.84
N PHE A 190 -7.44 -10.59 -9.87
CA PHE A 190 -8.14 -9.43 -10.43
C PHE A 190 -9.19 -8.87 -9.46
N GLN A 191 -9.91 -9.73 -8.73
CA GLN A 191 -10.80 -9.30 -7.63
C GLN A 191 -10.02 -8.58 -6.52
N GLN A 192 -8.85 -9.09 -6.15
CA GLN A 192 -7.94 -8.44 -5.21
C GLN A 192 -7.56 -7.01 -5.65
N CYS A 193 -7.21 -6.83 -6.92
CA CYS A 193 -6.87 -5.51 -7.48
C CYS A 193 -8.07 -4.56 -7.52
N ALA A 194 -9.27 -5.09 -7.71
CA ALA A 194 -10.51 -4.35 -7.88
C ALA A 194 -11.24 -4.03 -6.55
N LEU A 195 -10.65 -4.28 -5.39
CA LEU A 195 -11.25 -3.91 -4.10
C LEU A 195 -11.34 -2.39 -3.95
N LEU A 196 -12.51 -1.91 -3.51
CA LEU A 196 -12.78 -0.51 -3.26
C LEU A 196 -12.26 -0.09 -1.87
N VAL A 197 -11.47 0.96 -1.85
CA VAL A 197 -10.90 1.59 -0.65
C VAL A 197 -10.93 3.10 -0.79
N THR A 198 -10.80 3.79 0.34
CA THR A 198 -10.59 5.24 0.41
C THR A 198 -9.14 5.55 0.82
N CYS A 199 -8.74 6.82 0.71
CA CYS A 199 -7.44 7.26 1.21
C CYS A 199 -7.33 7.07 2.74
N GLN A 200 -8.44 7.27 3.47
CA GLN A 200 -8.53 7.00 4.90
C GLN A 200 -8.30 5.52 5.22
N ASP A 201 -8.93 4.62 4.48
CA ASP A 201 -8.76 3.17 4.65
C ASP A 201 -7.28 2.78 4.47
N LEU A 202 -6.67 3.26 3.40
CA LEU A 202 -5.26 2.98 3.11
C LEU A 202 -4.31 3.47 4.21
N ALA A 203 -4.55 4.67 4.76
CA ALA A 203 -3.76 5.19 5.88
C ALA A 203 -3.95 4.33 7.14
N THR A 204 -5.18 3.86 7.40
CA THR A 204 -5.50 2.96 8.52
C THR A 204 -4.80 1.61 8.37
N MET A 205 -4.82 1.03 7.17
CA MET A 205 -4.13 -0.22 6.85
C MET A 205 -2.61 -0.08 7.02
N ALA A 206 -2.03 1.04 6.56
CA ALA A 206 -0.62 1.34 6.76
C ALA A 206 -0.29 1.55 8.25
N ALA A 207 -1.17 2.20 9.03
CA ALA A 207 -1.02 2.38 10.47
C ALA A 207 -1.08 1.05 11.23
N ALA A 208 -1.87 0.08 10.77
CA ALA A 208 -1.86 -1.27 11.35
C ALA A 208 -0.49 -1.94 11.19
N LEU A 209 0.18 -1.77 10.04
CA LEU A 209 1.56 -2.23 9.84
C LEU A 209 2.54 -1.45 10.72
N ALA A 210 2.39 -0.11 10.82
CA ALA A 210 3.20 0.71 11.72
C ALA A 210 3.05 0.29 13.19
N ASN A 211 1.88 -0.22 13.59
CA ASN A 211 1.52 -0.69 14.92
C ASN A 211 1.76 -2.20 15.11
N GLN A 212 2.79 -2.75 14.48
CA GLN A 212 3.18 -4.16 14.61
C GLN A 212 2.04 -5.15 14.28
N GLY A 213 1.20 -4.82 13.31
CA GLY A 213 0.07 -5.66 12.88
C GLY A 213 -1.16 -5.59 13.79
N LYS A 214 -1.30 -4.54 14.58
CA LYS A 214 -2.48 -4.26 15.39
C LYS A 214 -3.23 -3.05 14.82
N HIS A 215 -4.51 -3.23 14.52
CA HIS A 215 -5.36 -2.16 14.00
C HIS A 215 -5.44 -1.00 15.00
N PRO A 216 -5.16 0.26 14.58
CA PRO A 216 -4.99 1.38 15.52
C PRO A 216 -6.27 1.77 16.27
N ILE A 217 -7.45 1.52 15.68
CA ILE A 217 -8.74 1.91 16.26
C ILE A 217 -9.38 0.73 16.98
N THR A 218 -9.53 -0.43 16.31
CA THR A 218 -10.25 -1.58 16.89
C THR A 218 -9.40 -2.39 17.87
N GLY A 219 -8.08 -2.23 17.83
CA GLY A 219 -7.14 -3.01 18.62
C GLY A 219 -6.98 -4.47 18.16
N GLN A 220 -7.69 -4.88 17.09
CA GLN A 220 -7.63 -6.24 16.57
C GLN A 220 -6.26 -6.52 15.93
N ARG A 221 -5.71 -7.72 16.14
CA ARG A 221 -4.54 -8.18 15.41
C ARG A 221 -4.93 -8.57 13.99
N VAL A 222 -4.26 -7.96 13.02
CA VAL A 222 -4.50 -8.18 11.58
C VAL A 222 -3.33 -8.90 10.91
N LEU A 223 -2.13 -8.88 11.53
CA LEU A 223 -0.93 -9.59 11.09
C LEU A 223 -0.02 -9.85 12.30
N GLN A 224 0.69 -10.99 12.32
CA GLN A 224 1.67 -11.26 13.37
C GLN A 224 2.89 -10.34 13.25
N PRO A 225 3.45 -9.85 14.38
CA PRO A 225 4.55 -8.87 14.37
C PRO A 225 5.79 -9.32 13.60
N GLU A 226 6.11 -10.62 13.64
CA GLU A 226 7.25 -11.17 12.91
C GLU A 226 7.11 -11.03 11.40
N TYR A 227 5.88 -11.18 10.87
CA TYR A 227 5.60 -11.02 9.44
C TYR A 227 5.47 -9.55 9.02
N VAL A 228 5.09 -8.66 9.95
CA VAL A 228 5.11 -7.22 9.68
C VAL A 228 6.50 -6.75 9.27
N ARG A 229 7.55 -7.17 10.00
CA ARG A 229 8.94 -6.86 9.66
C ARG A 229 9.29 -7.29 8.24
N ASP A 230 8.92 -8.50 7.86
CA ASP A 230 9.22 -9.06 6.56
C ASP A 230 8.47 -8.31 5.43
N VAL A 231 7.19 -8.01 5.66
CA VAL A 231 6.37 -7.21 4.74
C VAL A 231 6.97 -5.81 4.54
N LEU A 232 7.34 -5.12 5.63
CA LEU A 232 7.95 -3.78 5.54
C LEU A 232 9.31 -3.80 4.83
N SER A 233 10.11 -4.86 5.03
CA SER A 233 11.39 -5.02 4.32
C SER A 233 11.20 -5.11 2.82
N VAL A 234 10.23 -5.91 2.36
CA VAL A 234 9.93 -6.05 0.93
C VAL A 234 9.25 -4.80 0.38
N MET A 235 8.39 -4.12 1.15
CA MET A 235 7.86 -2.81 0.75
C MET A 235 8.98 -1.79 0.54
N TYR A 236 9.99 -1.77 1.39
CA TYR A 236 11.10 -0.82 1.30
C TYR A 236 11.93 -1.03 0.03
N THR A 237 12.25 -2.28 -0.31
CA THR A 237 13.11 -2.61 -1.45
C THR A 237 12.37 -2.72 -2.79
N CYS A 238 11.07 -3.09 -2.79
CA CYS A 238 10.34 -3.48 -4.00
C CYS A 238 9.02 -2.72 -4.21
N GLY A 239 8.57 -1.92 -3.22
CA GLY A 239 7.20 -1.38 -3.24
C GLY A 239 6.94 -0.28 -4.25
N MET A 240 7.99 0.40 -4.72
CA MET A 240 7.91 1.56 -5.63
C MET A 240 8.38 1.25 -7.06
N TYR A 241 8.26 0.00 -7.50
CA TYR A 241 8.68 -0.45 -8.83
C TYR A 241 10.18 -0.15 -9.08
N ASN A 242 10.53 0.29 -10.29
CA ASN A 242 11.89 0.72 -10.63
C ASN A 242 12.30 2.08 -10.00
N PHE A 243 11.41 2.73 -9.24
CA PHE A 243 11.67 3.95 -8.48
C PHE A 243 12.07 3.66 -7.02
N ALA A 244 12.13 2.39 -6.60
CA ALA A 244 12.37 2.02 -5.20
C ALA A 244 13.71 2.56 -4.65
N GLY A 245 14.76 2.59 -5.46
CA GLY A 245 16.06 3.16 -5.05
C GLY A 245 16.01 4.67 -4.81
N GLU A 246 15.38 5.42 -5.71
CA GLU A 246 15.22 6.86 -5.58
C GLU A 246 14.25 7.21 -4.43
N TRP A 247 13.20 6.43 -4.23
CA TRP A 247 12.33 6.55 -3.08
C TRP A 247 13.07 6.33 -1.76
N ALA A 248 13.89 5.29 -1.67
CA ALA A 248 14.72 5.01 -0.49
C ALA A 248 15.69 6.16 -0.18
N PHE A 249 16.24 6.82 -1.22
CA PHE A 249 17.14 7.95 -1.08
C PHE A 249 16.43 9.25 -0.66
N ARG A 250 15.23 9.54 -1.22
CA ARG A 250 14.52 10.82 -1.00
C ARG A 250 13.59 10.80 0.21
N VAL A 251 12.88 9.67 0.40
CA VAL A 251 11.81 9.55 1.40
C VAL A 251 12.19 8.58 2.53
N GLY A 252 12.80 7.45 2.20
CA GLY A 252 13.47 6.57 3.13
C GLY A 252 12.58 5.78 4.08
N ILE A 253 11.31 5.51 3.73
CA ILE A 253 10.36 4.67 4.50
C ILE A 253 9.71 3.61 3.62
N PRO A 254 9.26 2.46 4.19
CA PRO A 254 8.54 1.43 3.44
C PRO A 254 7.28 1.99 2.78
N ALA A 255 7.07 1.71 1.49
CA ALA A 255 5.94 2.22 0.73
C ALA A 255 5.42 1.24 -0.32
N LYS A 256 4.19 1.47 -0.80
CA LYS A 256 3.64 0.76 -1.97
C LYS A 256 2.77 1.67 -2.81
N SER A 257 3.05 1.68 -4.11
CA SER A 257 2.30 2.39 -5.12
C SER A 257 1.25 1.52 -5.80
N GLY A 258 0.14 2.13 -6.21
CA GLY A 258 -0.93 1.54 -7.01
C GLY A 258 -1.33 2.44 -8.16
N VAL A 259 -1.58 1.84 -9.32
CA VAL A 259 -1.84 2.57 -10.59
C VAL A 259 -3.20 3.30 -10.64
N SER A 260 -4.05 3.13 -9.64
CA SER A 260 -5.22 3.99 -9.42
C SER A 260 -4.87 5.39 -8.90
N GLY A 261 -3.61 5.63 -8.54
CA GLY A 261 -3.14 6.87 -7.92
C GLY A 261 -3.03 6.79 -6.40
N GLY A 262 -3.30 5.63 -5.80
CA GLY A 262 -3.04 5.37 -4.39
C GLY A 262 -1.55 5.17 -4.12
N LEU A 263 -1.06 5.70 -3.01
CA LEU A 263 0.30 5.50 -2.50
C LEU A 263 0.24 5.44 -0.98
N ILE A 264 0.74 4.35 -0.39
CA ILE A 264 0.88 4.22 1.07
C ILE A 264 2.33 4.22 1.49
N ALA A 265 2.59 4.75 2.68
CA ALA A 265 3.86 4.55 3.35
C ALA A 265 3.65 4.29 4.84
N VAL A 266 4.60 3.57 5.42
CA VAL A 266 4.58 3.17 6.82
C VAL A 266 5.73 3.86 7.54
N VAL A 267 5.42 4.65 8.56
CA VAL A 267 6.41 5.18 9.50
C VAL A 267 6.39 4.24 10.71
N PRO A 268 7.34 3.30 10.83
CA PRO A 268 7.30 2.27 11.86
C PRO A 268 7.19 2.86 13.27
N ASN A 269 6.33 2.30 14.10
CA ASN A 269 6.04 2.75 15.47
C ASN A 269 5.50 4.19 15.59
N GLN A 270 4.97 4.78 14.52
CA GLN A 270 4.47 6.17 14.54
C GLN A 270 3.14 6.35 13.82
N ALA A 271 3.06 6.05 12.50
CA ALA A 271 1.88 6.33 11.70
C ALA A 271 1.83 5.52 10.38
N GLY A 272 0.63 5.39 9.86
CA GLY A 272 0.38 5.07 8.45
C GLY A 272 -0.02 6.33 7.69
N ILE A 273 0.49 6.46 6.48
CA ILE A 273 0.22 7.61 5.61
C ILE A 273 -0.27 7.10 4.27
N ALA A 274 -1.28 7.76 3.72
CA ALA A 274 -1.78 7.49 2.38
C ALA A 274 -1.98 8.79 1.61
N VAL A 275 -1.75 8.72 0.30
CA VAL A 275 -2.12 9.75 -0.65
C VAL A 275 -2.94 9.10 -1.76
N PHE A 276 -3.97 9.77 -2.22
CA PHE A 276 -4.72 9.41 -3.41
C PHE A 276 -4.70 10.56 -4.41
N SER A 277 -4.15 10.33 -5.58
CA SER A 277 -4.15 11.28 -6.70
C SER A 277 -3.89 10.52 -8.01
N PRO A 278 -4.89 10.42 -8.91
CA PRO A 278 -4.83 9.58 -10.11
C PRO A 278 -3.70 9.87 -11.11
N PRO A 279 -3.24 11.13 -11.32
CA PRO A 279 -2.14 11.37 -12.26
C PRO A 279 -0.83 10.68 -11.81
N LEU A 280 -0.29 9.84 -12.70
CA LEU A 280 0.92 9.04 -12.49
C LEU A 280 2.08 9.59 -13.32
N ASP A 281 3.30 9.40 -12.83
CA ASP A 281 4.53 9.59 -13.58
C ASP A 281 4.83 8.42 -14.54
N GLU A 282 5.96 8.47 -15.20
CA GLU A 282 6.44 7.42 -16.12
C GLU A 282 6.74 6.08 -15.41
N HIS A 283 6.95 6.09 -14.10
CA HIS A 283 7.18 4.91 -13.27
C HIS A 283 5.88 4.32 -12.71
N GLY A 284 4.71 4.93 -12.96
CA GLY A 284 3.42 4.48 -12.47
C GLY A 284 3.12 4.91 -11.02
N ASN A 285 3.81 5.92 -10.52
CA ASN A 285 3.61 6.46 -9.17
C ASN A 285 2.82 7.77 -9.21
N SER A 286 1.98 8.03 -8.21
CA SER A 286 1.24 9.28 -8.08
C SER A 286 2.18 10.48 -8.00
N VAL A 287 2.10 11.41 -8.97
CA VAL A 287 2.98 12.59 -9.02
C VAL A 287 2.82 13.46 -7.78
N ARG A 288 1.56 13.78 -7.39
CA ARG A 288 1.30 14.55 -6.17
C ARG A 288 1.70 13.77 -4.93
N GLY A 289 1.48 12.44 -4.93
CA GLY A 289 1.86 11.56 -3.85
C GLY A 289 3.36 11.59 -3.56
N LEU A 290 4.20 11.49 -4.58
CA LEU A 290 5.66 11.58 -4.42
C LEU A 290 6.08 12.88 -3.74
N LYS A 291 5.55 14.03 -4.19
CA LYS A 291 5.87 15.35 -3.61
C LYS A 291 5.41 15.49 -2.16
N VAL A 292 4.21 15.01 -1.85
CA VAL A 292 3.70 15.00 -0.47
C VAL A 292 4.61 14.18 0.44
N PHE A 293 5.03 12.99 0.03
CA PHE A 293 5.89 12.14 0.86
C PHE A 293 7.30 12.69 1.01
N GLU A 294 7.88 13.30 -0.03
CA GLU A 294 9.15 14.01 0.07
C GLU A 294 9.06 15.14 1.11
N ALA A 295 8.03 15.98 1.03
CA ALA A 295 7.84 17.09 1.96
C ALA A 295 7.60 16.61 3.41
N LEU A 296 6.76 15.57 3.61
CA LEU A 296 6.51 14.98 4.92
C LEU A 296 7.78 14.37 5.53
N SER A 297 8.57 13.66 4.70
CA SER A 297 9.81 13.04 5.17
C SER A 297 10.83 14.09 5.59
N GLN A 298 10.98 15.16 4.82
CA GLN A 298 11.89 16.27 5.13
C GLN A 298 11.46 17.03 6.39
N GLU A 299 10.17 17.39 6.49
CA GLU A 299 9.67 18.20 7.61
C GLU A 299 9.71 17.43 8.94
N TYR A 300 9.30 16.17 8.93
CA TYR A 300 9.17 15.38 10.16
C TYR A 300 10.32 14.41 10.42
N GLY A 301 11.32 14.33 9.52
CA GLY A 301 12.48 13.45 9.68
C GLY A 301 12.10 11.97 9.64
N PHE A 302 11.22 11.57 8.68
CA PHE A 302 10.79 10.17 8.58
C PHE A 302 11.82 9.24 7.97
N HIS A 303 12.83 9.79 7.30
CA HIS A 303 13.85 8.97 6.66
C HIS A 303 14.56 8.07 7.68
N MET A 304 14.55 6.75 7.48
CA MET A 304 15.03 5.77 8.46
C MET A 304 16.52 5.96 8.84
N PHE A 305 17.29 6.66 8.01
CA PHE A 305 18.69 7.01 8.25
C PHE A 305 18.88 8.45 8.72
N ASP A 306 17.80 9.19 9.01
CA ASP A 306 17.92 10.52 9.62
C ASP A 306 18.21 10.37 11.13
N LEU A 307 19.50 10.33 11.46
CA LEU A 307 20.00 10.17 12.82
C LEU A 307 20.14 11.51 13.58
N SER A 308 19.86 12.63 12.91
CA SER A 308 20.10 13.98 13.48
C SER A 308 19.15 14.33 14.62
N MET A 309 18.10 13.53 14.83
CA MET A 309 17.03 13.86 15.74
C MET A 309 16.76 12.74 16.73
N GLY A 310 17.40 12.78 17.88
CA GLY A 310 17.15 11.89 19.01
C GLY A 310 15.69 11.91 19.54
N HIS A 311 14.81 12.74 18.96
CA HIS A 311 13.37 12.81 19.21
C HIS A 311 12.65 13.03 17.89
N CYS A 312 11.75 12.15 17.56
CA CYS A 312 10.94 12.20 16.36
C CYS A 312 10.15 13.52 16.27
N ARG A 313 10.44 14.30 15.22
CA ARG A 313 9.75 15.57 14.95
C ARG A 313 8.24 15.39 14.76
N PHE A 314 7.83 14.25 14.24
CA PHE A 314 6.42 13.89 14.12
C PHE A 314 5.68 13.91 15.45
N HIS A 315 6.32 13.41 16.53
CA HIS A 315 5.76 13.43 17.88
C HIS A 315 5.53 14.85 18.40
N GLN A 316 6.43 15.77 18.05
CA GLN A 316 6.30 17.20 18.39
C GLN A 316 5.14 17.85 17.61
N GLY A 317 4.95 17.50 16.33
CA GLY A 317 3.79 17.93 15.54
C GLY A 317 2.47 17.44 16.12
N LEU A 318 2.40 16.18 16.56
CA LEU A 318 1.21 15.61 17.23
C LEU A 318 0.86 16.32 18.54
N THR A 319 1.87 16.71 19.32
CA THR A 319 1.64 17.44 20.58
C THR A 319 1.25 18.89 20.33
N ALA A 320 1.68 19.52 19.25
CA ALA A 320 1.25 20.86 18.87
C ALA A 320 -0.25 20.93 18.53
N ASP A 321 -0.84 19.87 17.97
CA ASP A 321 -2.28 19.78 17.72
C ASP A 321 -3.12 19.61 19.00
N LEU A 322 -2.49 19.34 20.16
CA LEU A 322 -3.15 19.19 21.47
C LEU A 322 -3.12 20.48 22.33
N VAL A 323 -2.52 21.55 21.83
CA VAL A 323 -2.39 22.82 22.54
C VAL A 323 -3.25 23.88 21.86
N GLU A 324 -4.12 24.54 22.62
CA GLU A 324 -4.86 25.72 22.11
C GLU A 324 -3.88 26.83 21.69
N PRO A 325 -4.29 27.73 20.77
CA PRO A 325 -3.48 28.91 20.40
C PRO A 325 -3.06 29.79 21.59
N THR A 326 -3.71 29.61 22.74
CA THR A 326 -3.42 30.30 24.02
C THR A 326 -2.38 29.59 24.89
N GLY A 327 -1.80 28.46 24.43
CA GLY A 327 -0.83 27.68 25.19
C GLY A 327 -1.40 26.79 26.29
N ARG A 328 -2.74 26.58 26.32
CA ARG A 328 -3.39 25.69 27.29
C ARG A 328 -3.62 24.30 26.67
N PRO A 329 -3.39 23.20 27.42
CA PRO A 329 -3.72 21.85 26.95
C PRO A 329 -5.23 21.70 26.80
N LEU A 330 -5.66 21.01 25.71
CA LEU A 330 -7.06 20.67 25.49
C LEU A 330 -7.59 19.78 26.63
N PRO A 331 -8.86 19.96 27.08
CA PRO A 331 -9.45 19.11 28.10
C PRO A 331 -9.54 17.66 27.58
N ASN A 332 -8.95 16.70 28.31
CA ASN A 332 -8.86 15.25 28.10
C ASN A 332 -7.55 14.71 27.52
N THR A 333 -6.42 15.37 27.69
CA THR A 333 -5.11 14.72 27.47
C THR A 333 -4.76 13.85 28.69
N PRO A 334 -4.48 12.55 28.52
CA PRO A 334 -3.88 11.75 29.59
C PRO A 334 -2.51 12.30 29.92
N THR A 335 -2.27 12.63 31.18
CA THR A 335 -0.94 13.01 31.68
C THR A 335 0.01 11.85 31.47
N PRO A 336 1.21 12.05 30.86
CA PRO A 336 2.22 11.02 30.80
C PRO A 336 2.67 10.66 32.21
N SER A 337 2.55 9.38 32.56
CA SER A 337 3.13 8.76 33.77
C SER A 337 4.59 8.46 33.58
#